data_99ce43c571a9f3142c509559c4d65eb6
#
_entry.id   99ce43c571a9f3142c509559c4d65eb6
#
_cell.length_a   1.000
_cell.length_b   1.000
_cell.length_c   1.000
_cell.angle_alpha   90.00
_cell.angle_beta   90.00
_cell.angle_gamma   90.00
#
_symmetry.space_group_name_H-M   'P 1'
#
loop_
_entity.id
_entity.type
_entity.pdbx_description
1 polymer ?
#
loop_
_entity_poly.entity_id
_entity_poly.type
_entity_poly.pdbx_seq_one_letter_code
_entity_poly.pdbx_strand_id
1 'polypeptide(L)'
;EIPGYLQGFADDLITLSEGSDLEVIHQRTQKTINTIEQWCSTKGLNISALKTKIVMFTWNRKWTLPKPIKVGGNEIELCNSVKFLGVTLDSKLSFNEHVINVTAKATRILMQAKKAVGPTWGMTPKTCKWIYTAVVRPTLTYACVVWVNALKTQTNLLRFERVQRLALNIMSGAFPRTPLISLNHITGTPDIGTYIRGEAAKTAARLKSYGDWTVERVPPEKGKIVHHSTINNNFLDQLNLPKGDYDLGKPKSLLNRHYCTLIPDRNEVQGIIADLPDTALVCYTDGSKSDTGTGFGYTASKRSDNTYNRELSAKLPDYCSVYQAELAAITHVAASLSQVTEQNITIFTDSQSAINSLNKLTNNSRTAINCHSALEHLATRNTVNVVWVPGHEGHWGNEEADRLAKIGTTASTKVVGYLPYSFIKRSVDVRVREESAKLWSSNAPRHSALALNNNIPHIKKLSCLINDRNGYRTAIQLITGTIGLNYHLHKIKIVPSPVCDKCQQEDETVGHFLGTCPAFSMIRGEYFNTYYASLTEIFENNSILKIVKYAKRTKRLEYDPEATKGRGVT
;
A
#
# COMPACT_ATOMS: atom_id res chain seq x y z
N GLU A 1 -21.27 -6.35 36.12
CA GLU A 1 -20.25 -6.89 35.18
C GLU A 1 -20.95 -7.51 33.95
N ILE A 2 -20.43 -7.24 32.76
CA ILE A 2 -20.94 -7.80 31.50
C ILE A 2 -20.28 -9.17 31.31
N PRO A 3 -21.05 -10.27 31.27
CA PRO A 3 -20.48 -11.62 31.11
C PRO A 3 -20.14 -11.90 29.64
N GLY A 4 -19.09 -11.29 29.12
CA GLY A 4 -18.65 -11.46 27.74
C GLY A 4 -17.80 -10.29 27.27
N TYR A 5 -17.36 -10.37 26.00
CA TYR A 5 -16.62 -9.30 25.35
C TYR A 5 -17.61 -8.29 24.77
N LEU A 6 -17.43 -7.00 25.07
CA LEU A 6 -18.20 -5.89 24.53
C LEU A 6 -17.26 -4.89 23.87
N GLN A 7 -17.57 -4.49 22.65
CA GLN A 7 -16.87 -3.43 21.95
C GLN A 7 -17.86 -2.50 21.25
N GLY A 8 -17.62 -1.19 21.33
CA GLY A 8 -18.39 -0.16 20.64
C GLY A 8 -17.55 0.54 19.57
N PHE A 9 -18.18 0.94 18.50
CA PHE A 9 -17.65 1.84 17.49
C PHE A 9 -18.77 2.81 17.07
N ALA A 10 -18.66 4.05 17.49
CA ALA A 10 -19.73 5.05 17.37
C ALA A 10 -21.05 4.52 17.99
N ASP A 11 -22.09 4.39 17.18
CA ASP A 11 -23.41 3.86 17.56
C ASP A 11 -23.53 2.32 17.40
N ASP A 12 -22.55 1.67 16.78
CA ASP A 12 -22.53 0.22 16.62
C ASP A 12 -21.91 -0.48 17.83
N LEU A 13 -22.61 -1.45 18.41
CA LEU A 13 -22.14 -2.31 19.50
C LEU A 13 -22.03 -3.75 19.02
N ILE A 14 -20.96 -4.43 19.43
CA ILE A 14 -20.80 -5.87 19.25
C ILE A 14 -20.55 -6.55 20.58
N THR A 15 -21.23 -7.65 20.82
CA THR A 15 -20.99 -8.52 21.97
C THR A 15 -20.59 -9.90 21.50
N LEU A 16 -19.71 -10.55 22.21
CA LEU A 16 -19.30 -11.94 21.96
C LEU A 16 -19.50 -12.75 23.22
N SER A 17 -20.30 -13.82 23.12
CA SER A 17 -20.46 -14.82 24.18
C SER A 17 -19.93 -16.14 23.67
N GLU A 18 -19.16 -16.85 24.48
CA GLU A 18 -18.56 -18.15 24.16
C GLU A 18 -18.91 -19.21 25.21
N GLY A 19 -18.89 -20.46 24.79
CA GLY A 19 -19.14 -21.59 25.68
C GLY A 19 -19.25 -22.91 24.89
N SER A 20 -19.25 -24.02 25.61
CA SER A 20 -19.48 -25.36 25.05
C SER A 20 -20.95 -25.77 25.07
N ASP A 21 -21.77 -25.15 25.92
CA ASP A 21 -23.18 -25.40 26.11
C ASP A 21 -24.00 -24.24 25.56
N LEU A 22 -25.00 -24.55 24.73
CA LEU A 22 -25.88 -23.56 24.09
C LEU A 22 -26.80 -22.85 25.09
N GLU A 23 -27.24 -23.52 26.16
CA GLU A 23 -28.05 -22.91 27.23
C GLU A 23 -27.25 -21.83 27.97
N VAL A 24 -25.97 -22.15 28.28
CA VAL A 24 -25.04 -21.20 28.94
C VAL A 24 -24.74 -20.00 28.03
N ILE A 25 -24.52 -20.24 26.74
CA ILE A 25 -24.31 -19.17 25.75
C ILE A 25 -25.53 -18.27 25.66
N HIS A 26 -26.72 -18.88 25.57
CA HIS A 26 -28.01 -18.15 25.54
C HIS A 26 -28.17 -17.27 26.76
N GLN A 27 -28.04 -17.80 27.98
CA GLN A 27 -28.20 -17.07 29.23
C GLN A 27 -27.18 -15.91 29.33
N ARG A 28 -25.91 -16.14 28.98
CA ARG A 28 -24.87 -15.10 28.97
C ARG A 28 -25.22 -13.99 27.99
N THR A 29 -25.61 -14.35 26.77
CA THR A 29 -25.97 -13.38 25.73
C THR A 29 -27.15 -12.54 26.13
N GLN A 30 -28.23 -13.16 26.63
CA GLN A 30 -29.42 -12.45 27.09
C GLN A 30 -29.11 -11.54 28.28
N LYS A 31 -28.33 -12.00 29.26
CA LYS A 31 -27.89 -11.18 30.39
C LYS A 31 -27.08 -9.98 29.94
N THR A 32 -26.15 -10.16 29.00
CA THR A 32 -25.36 -9.07 28.42
C THR A 32 -26.26 -8.02 27.75
N ILE A 33 -27.23 -8.46 26.94
CA ILE A 33 -28.17 -7.58 26.26
C ILE A 33 -28.99 -6.80 27.27
N ASN A 34 -29.58 -7.46 28.26
CA ASN A 34 -30.37 -6.80 29.29
C ASN A 34 -29.55 -5.73 30.05
N THR A 35 -28.29 -6.01 30.34
CA THR A 35 -27.39 -5.05 31.00
C THR A 35 -27.14 -3.83 30.12
N ILE A 36 -26.95 -4.03 28.80
CA ILE A 36 -26.74 -2.93 27.85
C ILE A 36 -28.04 -2.12 27.70
N GLU A 37 -29.20 -2.75 27.61
CA GLU A 37 -30.49 -2.08 27.54
C GLU A 37 -30.73 -1.19 28.76
N GLN A 38 -30.47 -1.71 29.96
CA GLN A 38 -30.57 -0.95 31.18
C GLN A 38 -29.66 0.27 31.18
N TRP A 39 -28.39 0.09 30.76
CA TRP A 39 -27.43 1.20 30.63
C TRP A 39 -27.90 2.22 29.58
N CYS A 40 -28.34 1.79 28.41
CA CYS A 40 -28.88 2.66 27.37
C CYS A 40 -30.07 3.48 27.88
N SER A 41 -30.99 2.84 28.58
CA SER A 41 -32.15 3.51 29.18
C SER A 41 -31.75 4.62 30.17
N THR A 42 -30.72 4.39 31.01
CA THR A 42 -30.18 5.43 31.92
C THR A 42 -29.58 6.63 31.19
N LYS A 43 -29.22 6.46 29.93
CA LYS A 43 -28.62 7.51 29.07
C LYS A 43 -29.61 8.07 28.05
N GLY A 44 -30.89 7.69 28.11
CA GLY A 44 -31.88 8.11 27.14
C GLY A 44 -31.69 7.53 25.72
N LEU A 45 -30.98 6.40 25.61
CA LEU A 45 -30.69 5.71 24.35
C LEU A 45 -31.56 4.46 24.22
N ASN A 46 -31.89 4.09 22.98
CA ASN A 46 -32.66 2.88 22.69
C ASN A 46 -31.90 1.97 21.71
N ILE A 47 -31.94 0.66 21.98
CA ILE A 47 -31.40 -0.34 21.06
C ILE A 47 -32.46 -0.70 20.03
N SER A 48 -32.10 -0.68 18.75
CA SER A 48 -33.01 -1.10 17.67
C SER A 48 -32.99 -2.62 17.49
N ALA A 49 -34.02 -3.29 17.96
CA ALA A 49 -34.20 -4.73 17.78
C ALA A 49 -34.18 -5.14 16.29
N LEU A 50 -34.79 -4.35 15.39
CA LEU A 50 -34.83 -4.61 13.94
C LEU A 50 -33.45 -4.58 13.27
N LYS A 51 -32.50 -3.77 13.78
CA LYS A 51 -31.14 -3.68 13.27
C LYS A 51 -30.19 -4.64 13.97
N THR A 52 -30.53 -5.12 15.14
CA THR A 52 -29.74 -6.06 15.92
C THR A 52 -29.84 -7.46 15.31
N LYS A 53 -28.71 -8.14 15.12
CA LYS A 53 -28.65 -9.46 14.52
C LYS A 53 -27.74 -10.37 15.33
N ILE A 54 -28.03 -11.66 15.31
CA ILE A 54 -27.21 -12.69 15.96
C ILE A 54 -26.63 -13.59 14.88
N VAL A 55 -25.34 -13.89 15.01
CA VAL A 55 -24.66 -14.89 14.17
C VAL A 55 -23.99 -15.89 15.10
N MET A 56 -24.29 -17.17 14.90
CA MET A 56 -23.65 -18.27 15.61
C MET A 56 -22.41 -18.74 14.84
N PHE A 57 -21.25 -18.67 15.46
CA PHE A 57 -20.01 -19.21 14.91
C PHE A 57 -19.77 -20.61 15.48
N THR A 58 -20.03 -21.64 14.70
CA THR A 58 -19.85 -23.03 15.12
C THR A 58 -19.52 -23.95 13.95
N TRP A 59 -18.73 -25.00 14.21
CA TRP A 59 -18.47 -26.08 13.27
C TRP A 59 -19.51 -27.19 13.33
N ASN A 60 -20.34 -27.22 14.42
CA ASN A 60 -21.44 -28.16 14.53
C ASN A 60 -22.47 -27.93 13.42
N ARG A 61 -22.84 -29.00 12.75
CA ARG A 61 -23.85 -28.94 11.66
C ARG A 61 -25.28 -28.94 12.18
N LYS A 62 -25.49 -29.51 13.37
CA LYS A 62 -26.80 -29.62 14.01
C LYS A 62 -26.75 -28.87 15.34
N TRP A 63 -27.39 -27.74 15.39
CA TRP A 63 -27.57 -26.94 16.60
C TRP A 63 -28.83 -26.10 16.48
N THR A 64 -29.47 -25.83 17.59
CA THR A 64 -30.63 -24.93 17.71
C THR A 64 -30.49 -24.13 18.99
N LEU A 65 -30.78 -22.84 18.95
CA LEU A 65 -30.84 -22.04 20.16
C LEU A 65 -31.99 -22.55 21.03
N PRO A 66 -31.78 -22.70 22.35
CA PRO A 66 -32.84 -23.22 23.26
C PRO A 66 -34.05 -22.30 23.29
N LYS A 67 -33.83 -21.00 23.20
CA LYS A 67 -34.89 -19.96 23.16
C LYS A 67 -34.45 -18.79 22.26
N PRO A 68 -35.38 -18.01 21.69
CA PRO A 68 -35.06 -16.75 21.02
C PRO A 68 -34.39 -15.75 21.97
N ILE A 69 -33.38 -15.04 21.48
CA ILE A 69 -32.81 -13.87 22.17
C ILE A 69 -33.71 -12.65 21.93
N LYS A 70 -33.89 -11.80 22.95
CA LYS A 70 -34.82 -10.64 22.89
C LYS A 70 -34.07 -9.34 23.19
N VAL A 71 -34.52 -8.26 22.53
CA VAL A 71 -34.16 -6.87 22.79
C VAL A 71 -35.48 -6.06 22.91
N GLY A 72 -35.66 -5.36 24.02
CA GLY A 72 -36.89 -4.62 24.26
C GLY A 72 -38.18 -5.47 24.15
N GLY A 73 -38.09 -6.75 24.51
CA GLY A 73 -39.18 -7.71 24.37
C GLY A 73 -39.37 -8.30 22.97
N ASN A 74 -38.71 -7.77 21.94
CA ASN A 74 -38.77 -8.27 20.56
C ASN A 74 -37.71 -9.33 20.31
N GLU A 75 -38.06 -10.37 19.58
CA GLU A 75 -37.14 -11.43 19.19
C GLU A 75 -36.16 -10.92 18.11
N ILE A 76 -34.86 -11.27 18.26
CA ILE A 76 -33.83 -10.90 17.32
C ILE A 76 -33.63 -11.99 16.28
N GLU A 77 -33.43 -11.56 15.02
CA GLU A 77 -33.16 -12.45 13.88
C GLU A 77 -31.83 -13.18 14.04
N LEU A 78 -31.88 -14.50 13.96
CA LEU A 78 -30.68 -15.35 13.83
C LEU A 78 -30.29 -15.45 12.36
N CYS A 79 -29.14 -14.89 12.00
CA CYS A 79 -28.67 -14.79 10.62
C CYS A 79 -27.47 -15.72 10.36
N ASN A 80 -27.34 -16.17 9.12
CA ASN A 80 -26.13 -16.88 8.68
C ASN A 80 -24.95 -15.97 8.43
N SER A 81 -25.18 -14.69 8.22
CA SER A 81 -24.15 -13.66 8.03
C SER A 81 -24.64 -12.30 8.50
N VAL A 82 -23.70 -11.44 8.87
CA VAL A 82 -23.94 -10.06 9.26
C VAL A 82 -22.85 -9.16 8.68
N LYS A 83 -23.22 -7.96 8.30
CA LYS A 83 -22.27 -6.92 7.92
C LYS A 83 -21.93 -6.06 9.13
N PHE A 84 -20.67 -6.08 9.56
CA PHE A 84 -20.16 -5.25 10.65
C PHE A 84 -18.96 -4.42 10.17
N LEU A 85 -18.99 -3.12 10.40
CA LEU A 85 -17.95 -2.16 9.97
C LEU A 85 -17.48 -2.37 8.50
N GLY A 86 -18.42 -2.67 7.62
CA GLY A 86 -18.14 -2.86 6.20
C GLY A 86 -17.68 -4.27 5.78
N VAL A 87 -17.40 -5.16 6.74
CA VAL A 87 -17.04 -6.57 6.47
C VAL A 87 -18.25 -7.47 6.71
N THR A 88 -18.53 -8.39 5.78
CA THR A 88 -19.56 -9.43 5.96
C THR A 88 -18.91 -10.61 6.66
N LEU A 89 -19.40 -10.93 7.86
CA LEU A 89 -19.00 -12.08 8.68
C LEU A 89 -20.05 -13.19 8.48
N ASP A 90 -19.67 -14.30 7.90
CA ASP A 90 -20.53 -15.47 7.81
C ASP A 90 -20.27 -16.45 8.96
N SER A 91 -21.24 -17.31 9.28
CA SER A 91 -21.21 -18.25 10.42
C SER A 91 -20.02 -19.20 10.46
N LYS A 92 -19.29 -19.35 9.34
CA LYS A 92 -18.08 -20.18 9.23
C LYS A 92 -16.80 -19.34 9.10
N LEU A 93 -16.91 -18.01 9.10
CA LEU A 93 -15.83 -17.08 8.83
C LEU A 93 -15.06 -17.43 7.54
N SER A 94 -15.78 -17.90 6.53
CA SER A 94 -15.23 -18.22 5.21
C SER A 94 -15.00 -16.97 4.37
N PHE A 95 -15.72 -15.89 4.67
CA PHE A 95 -15.73 -14.61 3.95
C PHE A 95 -16.10 -14.72 2.46
N ASN A 96 -16.71 -15.83 2.02
CA ASN A 96 -17.11 -16.01 0.63
C ASN A 96 -18.13 -14.95 0.21
N GLU A 97 -19.12 -14.69 1.04
CA GLU A 97 -20.14 -13.66 0.80
C GLU A 97 -19.51 -12.26 0.76
N HIS A 98 -18.56 -11.96 1.65
CA HIS A 98 -17.81 -10.71 1.63
C HIS A 98 -17.09 -10.52 0.30
N VAL A 99 -16.36 -11.53 -0.18
CA VAL A 99 -15.65 -11.50 -1.46
C VAL A 99 -16.61 -11.26 -2.63
N ILE A 100 -17.77 -11.92 -2.64
CA ILE A 100 -18.82 -11.69 -3.66
C ILE A 100 -19.25 -10.23 -3.65
N ASN A 101 -19.57 -9.69 -2.47
CA ASN A 101 -20.09 -8.34 -2.30
C ASN A 101 -19.05 -7.26 -2.73
N VAL A 102 -17.79 -7.37 -2.31
CA VAL A 102 -16.75 -6.38 -2.64
C VAL A 102 -16.37 -6.45 -4.12
N THR A 103 -16.29 -7.66 -4.70
CA THR A 103 -15.97 -7.80 -6.13
C THR A 103 -17.12 -7.32 -7.02
N ALA A 104 -18.38 -7.53 -6.64
CA ALA A 104 -19.53 -6.98 -7.32
C ALA A 104 -19.56 -5.44 -7.25
N LYS A 105 -19.28 -4.85 -6.07
CA LYS A 105 -19.16 -3.40 -5.91
C LYS A 105 -18.06 -2.81 -6.80
N ALA A 106 -16.87 -3.40 -6.79
CA ALA A 106 -15.74 -3.00 -7.62
C ALA A 106 -16.03 -3.12 -9.12
N THR A 107 -16.72 -4.18 -9.54
CA THR A 107 -17.16 -4.37 -10.93
C THR A 107 -18.13 -3.26 -11.35
N ARG A 108 -19.10 -2.89 -10.52
CA ARG A 108 -20.03 -1.78 -10.83
C ARG A 108 -19.29 -0.45 -11.04
N ILE A 109 -18.30 -0.13 -10.21
CA ILE A 109 -17.45 1.07 -10.38
C ILE A 109 -16.73 1.03 -11.73
N LEU A 110 -16.12 -0.11 -12.07
CA LEU A 110 -15.42 -0.28 -13.35
C LEU A 110 -16.36 -0.21 -14.58
N MET A 111 -17.57 -0.73 -14.46
CA MET A 111 -18.55 -0.64 -15.55
C MET A 111 -19.01 0.80 -15.80
N GLN A 112 -19.10 1.65 -14.76
CA GLN A 112 -19.33 3.08 -14.93
C GLN A 112 -18.13 3.75 -15.64
N ALA A 113 -16.90 3.46 -15.19
CA ALA A 113 -15.70 3.97 -15.86
C ALA A 113 -15.58 3.51 -17.31
N LYS A 114 -15.99 2.28 -17.63
CA LYS A 114 -16.00 1.74 -19.00
C LYS A 114 -16.87 2.56 -19.96
N LYS A 115 -17.96 3.17 -19.48
CA LYS A 115 -18.82 4.02 -20.33
C LYS A 115 -18.11 5.26 -20.87
N ALA A 116 -17.04 5.72 -20.18
CA ALA A 116 -16.22 6.84 -20.60
C ALA A 116 -15.00 6.43 -21.45
N VAL A 117 -14.98 5.18 -21.98
CA VAL A 117 -13.87 4.63 -22.76
C VAL A 117 -14.38 3.81 -23.93
N GLY A 118 -14.13 4.29 -25.14
CA GLY A 118 -14.41 3.58 -26.38
C GLY A 118 -13.15 2.98 -27.03
N PRO A 119 -13.30 2.32 -28.18
CA PRO A 119 -12.18 1.74 -28.93
C PRO A 119 -11.16 2.78 -29.41
N THR A 120 -11.64 3.97 -29.79
CA THR A 120 -10.84 5.04 -30.41
C THR A 120 -10.81 6.34 -29.59
N TRP A 121 -11.63 6.43 -28.54
CA TRP A 121 -11.83 7.64 -27.73
C TRP A 121 -11.90 7.33 -26.24
N GLY A 122 -11.93 8.37 -25.42
CA GLY A 122 -12.20 8.30 -23.98
C GLY A 122 -10.99 8.57 -23.11
N MET A 123 -11.12 8.20 -21.82
CA MET A 123 -10.11 8.47 -20.80
C MET A 123 -8.74 7.91 -21.17
N THR A 124 -7.69 8.65 -20.79
CA THR A 124 -6.30 8.19 -20.98
C THR A 124 -5.99 6.95 -20.14
N PRO A 125 -5.01 6.12 -20.54
CA PRO A 125 -4.54 4.99 -19.74
C PRO A 125 -4.10 5.41 -18.33
N LYS A 126 -3.53 6.60 -18.19
CA LYS A 126 -3.11 7.17 -16.89
C LYS A 126 -4.31 7.42 -15.97
N THR A 127 -5.37 8.03 -16.50
CA THR A 127 -6.61 8.28 -15.76
C THR A 127 -7.29 6.97 -15.35
N CYS A 128 -7.37 5.99 -16.27
CA CYS A 128 -7.92 4.66 -15.97
C CYS A 128 -7.10 3.95 -14.87
N LYS A 129 -5.76 4.05 -14.92
CA LYS A 129 -4.87 3.51 -13.89
C LYS A 129 -5.11 4.18 -12.54
N TRP A 130 -5.28 5.50 -12.54
CA TRP A 130 -5.58 6.24 -11.31
C TRP A 130 -6.92 5.79 -10.70
N ILE A 131 -8.00 5.69 -11.48
CA ILE A 131 -9.29 5.18 -10.99
C ILE A 131 -9.13 3.78 -10.38
N TYR A 132 -8.41 2.88 -11.06
CA TYR A 132 -8.16 1.54 -10.53
C TYR A 132 -7.39 1.57 -9.21
N THR A 133 -6.31 2.34 -9.12
CA THR A 133 -5.44 2.35 -7.95
C THR A 133 -5.99 3.14 -6.77
N ALA A 134 -6.73 4.24 -7.04
CA ALA A 134 -7.23 5.13 -6.00
C ALA A 134 -8.66 4.79 -5.51
N VAL A 135 -9.47 4.10 -6.33
CA VAL A 135 -10.87 3.81 -5.99
C VAL A 135 -11.14 2.31 -5.93
N VAL A 136 -10.80 1.57 -7.00
CA VAL A 136 -11.17 0.15 -7.12
C VAL A 136 -10.34 -0.72 -6.18
N ARG A 137 -9.01 -0.59 -6.20
CA ARG A 137 -8.13 -1.39 -5.31
C ARG A 137 -8.41 -1.17 -3.83
N PRO A 138 -8.54 0.07 -3.32
CA PRO A 138 -8.93 0.28 -1.92
C PRO A 138 -10.28 -0.35 -1.57
N THR A 139 -11.27 -0.33 -2.49
CA THR A 139 -12.53 -1.04 -2.29
C THR A 139 -12.33 -2.55 -2.14
N LEU A 140 -11.43 -3.15 -2.96
CA LEU A 140 -11.11 -4.58 -2.90
C LEU A 140 -10.28 -4.97 -1.67
N THR A 141 -9.45 -4.07 -1.14
CA THR A 141 -8.51 -4.37 -0.05
C THR A 141 -8.96 -3.87 1.31
N TYR A 142 -10.14 -3.24 1.40
CA TYR A 142 -10.66 -2.76 2.67
C TYR A 142 -10.70 -3.88 3.71
N ALA A 143 -10.12 -3.64 4.87
CA ALA A 143 -10.01 -4.58 5.99
C ALA A 143 -9.46 -5.97 5.61
N CYS A 144 -8.62 -6.08 4.56
CA CYS A 144 -8.15 -7.38 4.04
C CYS A 144 -7.39 -8.22 5.08
N VAL A 145 -6.81 -7.60 6.09
CA VAL A 145 -6.18 -8.32 7.22
C VAL A 145 -7.13 -9.28 7.91
N VAL A 146 -8.43 -9.00 7.91
CA VAL A 146 -9.47 -9.83 8.53
C VAL A 146 -9.83 -11.05 7.68
N TRP A 147 -9.90 -10.87 6.35
CA TRP A 147 -10.48 -11.86 5.44
C TRP A 147 -9.49 -12.43 4.40
N VAL A 148 -8.20 -12.09 4.48
CA VAL A 148 -7.17 -12.54 3.51
C VAL A 148 -7.11 -14.07 3.35
N ASN A 149 -7.52 -14.83 4.36
CA ASN A 149 -7.65 -16.30 4.30
C ASN A 149 -8.62 -16.77 3.23
N ALA A 150 -9.62 -15.98 2.86
CA ALA A 150 -10.55 -16.30 1.77
C ALA A 150 -9.84 -16.51 0.43
N LEU A 151 -8.65 -15.93 0.23
CA LEU A 151 -7.84 -16.09 -0.99
C LEU A 151 -7.23 -17.50 -1.14
N LYS A 152 -7.26 -18.36 -0.11
CA LYS A 152 -6.88 -19.77 -0.24
C LYS A 152 -7.83 -20.52 -1.14
N THR A 153 -9.08 -20.07 -1.25
CA THR A 153 -10.08 -20.65 -2.13
C THR A 153 -9.89 -20.10 -3.54
N GLN A 154 -9.57 -20.97 -4.49
CA GLN A 154 -9.31 -20.62 -5.88
C GLN A 154 -10.48 -19.83 -6.52
N THR A 155 -11.71 -20.18 -6.20
CA THR A 155 -12.91 -19.47 -6.69
C THR A 155 -12.92 -18.01 -6.26
N ASN A 156 -12.52 -17.71 -5.03
CA ASN A 156 -12.44 -16.35 -4.52
C ASN A 156 -11.31 -15.57 -5.20
N LEU A 157 -10.13 -16.17 -5.34
CA LEU A 157 -9.01 -15.56 -6.04
C LEU A 157 -9.40 -15.19 -7.49
N LEU A 158 -10.04 -16.12 -8.22
CA LEU A 158 -10.53 -15.89 -9.58
C LEU A 158 -11.53 -14.72 -9.66
N ARG A 159 -12.33 -14.47 -8.63
CA ARG A 159 -13.24 -13.28 -8.59
C ARG A 159 -12.44 -11.98 -8.60
N PHE A 160 -11.41 -11.87 -7.78
CA PHE A 160 -10.52 -10.70 -7.77
C PHE A 160 -9.76 -10.54 -9.09
N GLU A 161 -9.24 -11.63 -9.65
CA GLU A 161 -8.54 -11.62 -10.94
C GLU A 161 -9.45 -11.14 -12.09
N ARG A 162 -10.73 -11.51 -12.08
CA ARG A 162 -11.72 -11.03 -13.07
C ARG A 162 -11.92 -9.52 -12.98
N VAL A 163 -12.01 -8.98 -11.76
CA VAL A 163 -12.11 -7.52 -11.54
C VAL A 163 -10.84 -6.82 -12.04
N GLN A 164 -9.66 -7.34 -11.69
CA GLN A 164 -8.40 -6.77 -12.16
C GLN A 164 -8.29 -6.84 -13.69
N ARG A 165 -8.60 -7.97 -14.30
CA ARG A 165 -8.63 -8.12 -15.77
C ARG A 165 -9.52 -7.08 -16.43
N LEU A 166 -10.73 -6.86 -15.91
CA LEU A 166 -11.64 -5.84 -16.42
C LEU A 166 -10.99 -4.44 -16.35
N ALA A 167 -10.40 -4.08 -15.22
CA ALA A 167 -9.72 -2.80 -15.05
C ALA A 167 -8.55 -2.62 -16.02
N LEU A 168 -7.71 -3.66 -16.17
CA LEU A 168 -6.56 -3.61 -17.07
C LEU A 168 -6.96 -3.59 -18.55
N ASN A 169 -8.04 -4.26 -18.93
CA ASN A 169 -8.59 -4.16 -20.28
C ASN A 169 -9.12 -2.76 -20.59
N ILE A 170 -9.83 -2.12 -19.64
CA ILE A 170 -10.30 -0.73 -19.81
C ILE A 170 -9.10 0.21 -19.96
N MET A 171 -8.06 0.03 -19.16
CA MET A 171 -6.83 0.83 -19.16
C MET A 171 -6.04 0.65 -20.46
N SER A 172 -5.79 -0.58 -20.88
CA SER A 172 -4.88 -0.92 -21.97
C SER A 172 -5.54 -0.95 -23.35
N GLY A 173 -6.87 -1.11 -23.43
CA GLY A 173 -7.55 -1.42 -24.68
C GLY A 173 -7.14 -2.76 -25.29
N ALA A 174 -6.60 -3.67 -24.46
CA ALA A 174 -6.21 -4.99 -24.91
C ALA A 174 -7.39 -5.78 -25.47
N PHE A 175 -7.08 -6.75 -26.33
CA PHE A 175 -8.09 -7.62 -26.90
C PHE A 175 -8.74 -8.50 -25.83
N PRO A 176 -10.03 -8.83 -25.93
CA PRO A 176 -10.67 -9.80 -25.03
C PRO A 176 -9.88 -11.10 -24.95
N ARG A 177 -9.78 -11.69 -23.75
CA ARG A 177 -9.00 -12.91 -23.45
C ARG A 177 -7.47 -12.76 -23.49
N THR A 178 -6.94 -11.53 -23.59
CA THR A 178 -5.49 -11.33 -23.33
C THR A 178 -5.12 -11.91 -21.96
N PRO A 179 -4.04 -12.71 -21.85
CA PRO A 179 -3.62 -13.30 -20.58
C PRO A 179 -3.42 -12.25 -19.49
N LEU A 180 -3.98 -12.50 -18.29
CA LEU A 180 -3.89 -11.54 -17.17
C LEU A 180 -2.44 -11.25 -16.81
N ILE A 181 -1.58 -12.25 -16.89
CA ILE A 181 -0.14 -12.11 -16.59
C ILE A 181 0.53 -11.08 -17.54
N SER A 182 0.19 -11.08 -18.84
CA SER A 182 0.68 -10.10 -19.81
C SER A 182 0.15 -8.70 -19.51
N LEU A 183 -1.14 -8.59 -19.13
CA LEU A 183 -1.73 -7.32 -18.72
C LEU A 183 -1.06 -6.76 -17.45
N ASN A 184 -0.84 -7.59 -16.45
CA ASN A 184 -0.14 -7.22 -15.23
C ASN A 184 1.26 -6.68 -15.54
N HIS A 185 2.03 -7.39 -16.35
CA HIS A 185 3.39 -7.01 -16.70
C HIS A 185 3.43 -5.68 -17.46
N ILE A 186 2.69 -5.55 -18.58
CA ILE A 186 2.75 -4.34 -19.41
C ILE A 186 2.20 -3.09 -18.68
N THR A 187 1.24 -3.26 -17.79
CA THR A 187 0.68 -2.15 -16.98
C THR A 187 1.51 -1.83 -15.75
N GLY A 188 2.50 -2.66 -15.41
CA GLY A 188 3.25 -2.57 -14.15
C GLY A 188 2.31 -2.68 -12.93
N THR A 189 1.31 -3.54 -13.02
CA THR A 189 0.33 -3.78 -11.94
C THR A 189 0.64 -5.15 -11.33
N PRO A 190 0.87 -5.24 -10.01
CA PRO A 190 1.14 -6.53 -9.38
C PRO A 190 -0.08 -7.46 -9.46
N ASP A 191 0.17 -8.77 -9.34
CA ASP A 191 -0.90 -9.74 -9.17
C ASP A 191 -1.79 -9.38 -7.99
N ILE A 192 -3.13 -9.46 -8.18
CA ILE A 192 -4.08 -8.98 -7.16
C ILE A 192 -4.02 -9.80 -5.87
N GLY A 193 -3.82 -11.11 -5.97
CA GLY A 193 -3.72 -11.96 -4.79
C GLY A 193 -2.48 -11.63 -3.96
N THR A 194 -1.34 -11.45 -4.60
CA THR A 194 -0.09 -11.02 -3.97
C THR A 194 -0.21 -9.61 -3.40
N TYR A 195 -0.87 -8.70 -4.12
CA TYR A 195 -1.11 -7.34 -3.64
C TYR A 195 -1.97 -7.32 -2.36
N ILE A 196 -3.10 -8.08 -2.34
CA ILE A 196 -3.97 -8.16 -1.16
C ILE A 196 -3.22 -8.74 0.05
N ARG A 197 -2.41 -9.78 -0.14
CA ARG A 197 -1.54 -10.34 0.92
C ARG A 197 -0.56 -9.29 1.45
N GLY A 198 0.04 -8.50 0.56
CA GLY A 198 0.93 -7.40 0.95
C GLY A 198 0.22 -6.33 1.78
N GLU A 199 -0.97 -5.89 1.38
CA GLU A 199 -1.76 -4.90 2.14
C GLU A 199 -2.21 -5.44 3.51
N ALA A 200 -2.58 -6.72 3.58
CA ALA A 200 -2.89 -7.37 4.84
C ALA A 200 -1.67 -7.43 5.77
N ALA A 201 -0.49 -7.76 5.23
CA ALA A 201 0.77 -7.77 5.99
C ALA A 201 1.16 -6.39 6.53
N LYS A 202 1.02 -5.32 5.73
CA LYS A 202 1.23 -3.94 6.19
C LYS A 202 0.31 -3.60 7.38
N THR A 203 -0.96 -3.98 7.28
CA THR A 203 -1.93 -3.75 8.36
C THR A 203 -1.60 -4.58 9.60
N ALA A 204 -1.22 -5.86 9.44
CA ALA A 204 -0.80 -6.72 10.54
C ALA A 204 0.44 -6.16 11.25
N ALA A 205 1.45 -5.67 10.51
CA ALA A 205 2.62 -5.01 11.10
C ALA A 205 2.24 -3.78 11.93
N ARG A 206 1.28 -2.98 11.45
CA ARG A 206 0.76 -1.82 12.20
C ARG A 206 0.05 -2.25 13.49
N LEU A 207 -0.83 -3.25 13.43
CA LEU A 207 -1.52 -3.76 14.62
C LEU A 207 -0.54 -4.37 15.63
N LYS A 208 0.48 -5.09 15.14
CA LYS A 208 1.56 -5.62 15.98
C LYS A 208 2.32 -4.50 16.68
N SER A 209 2.61 -3.40 15.99
CA SER A 209 3.31 -2.24 16.58
C SER A 209 2.49 -1.55 17.68
N TYR A 210 1.15 -1.62 17.61
CA TYR A 210 0.25 -1.09 18.65
C TYR A 210 0.06 -2.05 19.85
N GLY A 211 0.60 -3.27 19.78
CA GLY A 211 0.35 -4.32 20.76
C GLY A 211 -1.04 -4.95 20.68
N ASP A 212 -1.82 -4.59 19.64
CA ASP A 212 -3.17 -5.11 19.43
C ASP A 212 -3.17 -6.46 18.68
N TRP A 213 -2.01 -6.91 18.22
CA TRP A 213 -1.80 -8.16 17.51
C TRP A 213 -0.86 -9.06 18.31
N THR A 214 -1.37 -9.60 19.41
CA THR A 214 -0.62 -10.60 20.18
C THR A 214 -0.85 -11.96 19.54
N VAL A 215 0.20 -12.50 18.96
CA VAL A 215 0.20 -13.88 18.49
C VAL A 215 0.69 -14.75 19.65
N GLU A 216 -0.19 -15.16 20.50
CA GLU A 216 0.05 -16.41 21.20
C GLU A 216 0.02 -17.52 20.15
N ARG A 217 1.11 -18.24 20.01
CA ARG A 217 1.18 -19.48 19.21
C ARG A 217 0.32 -20.53 19.91
N VAL A 218 -0.99 -20.42 19.72
CA VAL A 218 -1.87 -21.53 20.04
C VAL A 218 -1.62 -22.58 18.95
N PRO A 219 -1.13 -23.77 19.28
CA PRO A 219 -0.98 -24.85 18.29
C PRO A 219 -2.33 -25.05 17.61
N PRO A 220 -2.37 -25.33 16.30
CA PRO A 220 -3.61 -25.64 15.62
C PRO A 220 -4.14 -26.99 16.17
N GLU A 221 -4.97 -26.94 17.19
CA GLU A 221 -5.78 -28.08 17.58
C GLU A 221 -6.79 -28.36 16.45
N LYS A 222 -6.94 -29.62 16.09
CA LYS A 222 -7.89 -30.05 15.06
C LYS A 222 -9.26 -29.40 15.30
N GLY A 223 -9.72 -28.57 14.35
CA GLY A 223 -11.06 -27.98 14.38
C GLY A 223 -11.14 -26.53 14.88
N LYS A 224 -10.06 -25.90 15.34
CA LYS A 224 -10.07 -24.47 15.71
C LYS A 224 -9.86 -23.58 14.49
N ILE A 225 -10.49 -22.40 14.52
CA ILE A 225 -10.34 -21.35 13.51
C ILE A 225 -8.84 -21.05 13.40
N VAL A 226 -8.26 -21.32 12.22
CA VAL A 226 -6.86 -20.97 11.95
C VAL A 226 -6.72 -19.47 12.13
N HIS A 227 -5.95 -19.05 13.12
CA HIS A 227 -5.75 -17.64 13.39
C HIS A 227 -5.29 -16.92 12.12
N HIS A 228 -6.01 -15.91 11.70
CA HIS A 228 -5.66 -15.04 10.57
C HIS A 228 -4.25 -14.45 10.69
N SER A 229 -3.75 -14.34 11.93
CA SER A 229 -2.39 -13.95 12.26
C SER A 229 -1.32 -14.81 11.58
N THR A 230 -1.53 -16.13 11.44
CA THR A 230 -0.50 -17.05 10.93
C THR A 230 -0.11 -16.73 9.49
N ILE A 231 -1.07 -16.40 8.61
CA ILE A 231 -0.77 -16.08 7.20
C ILE A 231 -0.03 -14.76 7.08
N ASN A 232 -0.46 -13.76 7.84
CA ASN A 232 0.15 -12.44 7.82
C ASN A 232 1.55 -12.47 8.44
N ASN A 233 1.76 -13.29 9.48
CA ASN A 233 3.08 -13.52 10.05
C ASN A 233 3.99 -14.22 9.07
N ASN A 234 3.54 -15.29 8.40
CA ASN A 234 4.35 -16.00 7.40
C ASN A 234 4.81 -15.05 6.28
N PHE A 235 3.95 -14.12 5.84
CA PHE A 235 4.35 -13.12 4.85
C PHE A 235 5.36 -12.13 5.43
N LEU A 236 5.18 -11.66 6.66
CA LEU A 236 6.12 -10.77 7.34
C LEU A 236 7.45 -11.47 7.63
N ASP A 237 7.44 -12.73 8.05
CA ASP A 237 8.65 -13.51 8.33
C ASP A 237 9.50 -13.72 7.07
N GLN A 238 8.86 -13.87 5.89
CA GLN A 238 9.55 -13.96 4.60
C GLN A 238 10.23 -12.65 4.16
N LEU A 239 9.91 -11.52 4.80
CA LEU A 239 10.55 -10.23 4.48
C LEU A 239 11.95 -10.10 5.08
N ASN A 240 12.34 -10.99 5.98
CA ASN A 240 13.62 -10.91 6.71
C ASN A 240 13.83 -9.50 7.32
N LEU A 241 12.78 -8.95 7.94
CA LEU A 241 12.85 -7.63 8.55
C LEU A 241 13.91 -7.60 9.65
N PRO A 242 14.64 -6.48 9.81
CA PRO A 242 15.57 -6.31 10.91
C PRO A 242 14.89 -6.58 12.25
N LYS A 243 15.61 -7.22 13.18
CA LYS A 243 15.16 -7.38 14.55
C LYS A 243 15.20 -6.03 15.26
N GLY A 244 14.13 -5.64 15.90
CA GLY A 244 14.03 -4.38 16.63
C GLY A 244 12.58 -4.00 16.91
N ASP A 245 12.42 -3.05 17.82
CA ASP A 245 11.11 -2.50 18.12
C ASP A 245 10.62 -1.57 17.02
N TYR A 246 9.31 -1.55 16.81
CA TYR A 246 8.67 -0.66 15.83
C TYR A 246 8.64 0.78 16.35
N ASP A 247 8.91 1.75 15.48
CA ASP A 247 8.75 3.17 15.79
C ASP A 247 7.28 3.57 15.97
N LEU A 248 6.41 2.99 15.17
CA LEU A 248 4.98 3.22 15.28
C LEU A 248 4.43 2.53 16.53
N GLY A 249 3.73 3.29 17.38
CA GLY A 249 3.08 2.80 18.61
C GLY A 249 1.68 3.38 18.78
N LYS A 250 1.03 3.07 19.90
CA LYS A 250 -0.22 3.73 20.28
C LYS A 250 0.01 5.23 20.47
N PRO A 251 -0.92 6.09 19.99
CA PRO A 251 -0.80 7.53 20.20
C PRO A 251 -0.67 7.89 21.68
N LYS A 252 0.30 8.74 22.00
CA LYS A 252 0.48 9.34 23.32
C LYS A 252 0.23 10.84 23.25
N SER A 253 -0.33 11.39 24.33
CA SER A 253 -0.53 12.83 24.47
C SER A 253 0.82 13.53 24.71
N LEU A 254 1.01 14.68 24.06
CA LEU A 254 2.14 15.58 24.22
C LEU A 254 1.67 16.98 24.71
N LEU A 255 0.58 17.01 25.46
CA LEU A 255 -0.08 18.27 25.87
C LEU A 255 0.73 19.07 26.91
N ASN A 256 1.42 18.39 27.83
CA ASN A 256 2.21 19.05 28.85
C ASN A 256 3.61 19.32 28.30
N ARG A 257 3.89 20.55 27.89
CA ARG A 257 5.18 20.97 27.37
C ARG A 257 5.74 22.14 28.19
N HIS A 258 6.91 21.95 28.77
CA HIS A 258 7.65 22.97 29.48
C HIS A 258 8.77 23.59 28.61
N TYR A 259 9.03 23.05 27.42
CA TYR A 259 9.92 23.61 26.41
C TYR A 259 9.13 24.35 25.32
N CYS A 260 9.75 25.34 24.69
CA CYS A 260 9.20 26.06 23.56
C CYS A 260 9.76 25.55 22.23
N THR A 261 8.97 25.69 21.17
CA THR A 261 9.40 25.37 19.81
C THR A 261 9.07 26.55 18.91
N LEU A 262 10.01 26.94 18.03
CA LEU A 262 9.86 28.08 17.16
C LEU A 262 10.32 27.74 15.74
N ILE A 263 9.51 28.14 14.76
CA ILE A 263 9.88 28.14 13.32
C ILE A 263 9.77 29.61 12.86
N PRO A 264 10.84 30.39 13.00
CA PRO A 264 10.85 31.79 12.61
C PRO A 264 10.93 31.94 11.08
N ASP A 265 10.64 33.13 10.58
CA ASP A 265 10.97 33.49 9.21
C ASP A 265 12.51 33.53 9.02
N ARG A 266 12.99 33.20 7.81
CA ARG A 266 14.43 33.14 7.53
C ARG A 266 15.21 34.37 7.94
N ASN A 267 14.61 35.56 7.75
CA ASN A 267 15.23 36.84 8.06
C ASN A 267 15.34 37.12 9.59
N GLU A 268 14.54 36.42 10.40
CA GLU A 268 14.50 36.62 11.86
C GLU A 268 15.56 35.77 12.59
N VAL A 269 16.03 34.68 11.96
CA VAL A 269 16.94 33.72 12.58
C VAL A 269 18.22 34.37 13.08
N GLN A 270 18.81 35.26 12.31
CA GLN A 270 20.03 36.00 12.69
C GLN A 270 19.80 36.86 13.94
N GLY A 271 18.64 37.54 14.04
CA GLY A 271 18.25 38.30 15.22
C GLY A 271 18.12 37.41 16.44
N ILE A 272 17.42 36.29 16.32
CA ILE A 272 17.25 35.34 17.43
C ILE A 272 18.60 34.83 17.93
N ILE A 273 19.55 34.51 17.06
CA ILE A 273 20.90 34.08 17.44
C ILE A 273 21.66 35.24 18.11
N ALA A 274 21.51 36.47 17.63
CA ALA A 274 22.18 37.64 18.19
C ALA A 274 21.66 38.01 19.57
N ASP A 275 20.38 37.84 19.84
CA ASP A 275 19.70 38.20 21.08
C ASP A 275 19.90 37.17 22.23
N LEU A 276 20.55 36.03 21.97
CA LEU A 276 20.82 35.03 23.00
C LEU A 276 21.78 35.59 24.07
N PRO A 277 21.51 35.35 25.36
CA PRO A 277 22.42 35.73 26.42
C PRO A 277 23.80 35.07 26.26
N ASP A 278 24.86 35.76 26.65
CA ASP A 278 26.22 35.19 26.61
C ASP A 278 26.39 33.93 27.48
N THR A 279 25.57 33.79 28.52
CA THR A 279 25.53 32.63 29.38
C THR A 279 24.75 31.44 28.79
N ALA A 280 24.05 31.65 27.66
CA ALA A 280 23.22 30.61 27.07
C ALA A 280 24.04 29.42 26.53
N LEU A 281 23.50 28.24 26.72
CA LEU A 281 23.97 27.01 26.03
C LEU A 281 23.31 26.93 24.66
N VAL A 282 24.15 26.92 23.66
CA VAL A 282 23.72 26.87 22.25
C VAL A 282 24.07 25.50 21.69
N CYS A 283 23.08 24.82 21.16
CA CYS A 283 23.23 23.48 20.59
C CYS A 283 22.77 23.50 19.12
N TYR A 284 23.49 22.77 18.27
CA TYR A 284 23.09 22.55 16.89
C TYR A 284 22.99 21.05 16.63
N THR A 285 21.95 20.63 15.92
CA THR A 285 21.64 19.21 15.70
C THR A 285 21.31 18.94 14.23
N ASP A 286 21.80 17.81 13.72
CA ASP A 286 21.50 17.38 12.35
C ASP A 286 21.41 15.86 12.25
N GLY A 287 20.66 15.37 11.25
CA GLY A 287 20.48 13.96 10.91
C GLY A 287 20.79 13.65 9.45
N SER A 288 21.74 12.76 9.19
CA SER A 288 22.18 12.40 7.84
C SER A 288 21.84 10.96 7.47
N LYS A 289 21.53 10.76 6.18
CA LYS A 289 21.37 9.43 5.60
C LYS A 289 21.98 9.36 4.21
N SER A 290 22.87 8.38 4.03
CA SER A 290 23.55 8.09 2.76
C SER A 290 23.50 6.59 2.46
N ASP A 291 24.15 6.17 1.38
CA ASP A 291 24.34 4.76 1.06
C ASP A 291 25.21 4.02 2.09
N THR A 292 26.04 4.76 2.86
CA THR A 292 26.91 4.21 3.93
C THR A 292 26.15 3.96 5.23
N GLY A 293 24.99 4.58 5.42
CA GLY A 293 24.17 4.39 6.62
C GLY A 293 23.35 5.59 7.02
N THR A 294 22.79 5.52 8.23
CA THR A 294 22.06 6.60 8.88
C THR A 294 22.82 7.03 10.13
N GLY A 295 23.05 8.33 10.27
CA GLY A 295 23.78 8.90 11.40
C GLY A 295 23.17 10.21 11.86
N PHE A 296 23.60 10.67 13.02
CA PHE A 296 23.26 11.98 13.55
C PHE A 296 24.46 12.61 14.24
N GLY A 297 24.42 13.93 14.35
CA GLY A 297 25.44 14.69 15.05
C GLY A 297 24.86 15.86 15.82
N TYR A 298 25.55 16.30 16.84
CA TYR A 298 25.26 17.56 17.50
C TYR A 298 26.52 18.21 18.06
N THR A 299 26.44 19.54 18.22
CA THR A 299 27.38 20.34 19.02
C THR A 299 26.61 21.04 20.12
N ALA A 300 27.25 21.24 21.25
CA ALA A 300 26.72 22.05 22.36
C ALA A 300 27.86 22.86 22.99
N SER A 301 27.75 24.17 22.99
CA SER A 301 28.75 25.10 23.52
C SER A 301 28.10 26.23 24.32
N LYS A 302 28.84 26.83 25.24
CA LYS A 302 28.44 28.05 25.88
C LYS A 302 28.79 29.23 24.97
N ARG A 303 27.88 30.20 24.80
CA ARG A 303 28.05 31.29 23.84
C ARG A 303 29.31 32.14 24.16
N SER A 304 29.56 32.45 25.42
CA SER A 304 30.65 33.33 25.86
C SER A 304 32.00 32.63 25.98
N ASP A 305 32.03 31.31 26.02
CA ASP A 305 33.23 30.57 26.36
C ASP A 305 33.20 29.16 25.75
N ASN A 306 34.22 28.87 24.94
CA ASN A 306 34.40 27.54 24.34
C ASN A 306 34.83 26.46 25.38
N THR A 307 34.87 26.76 26.68
CA THR A 307 35.24 25.78 27.73
C THR A 307 34.20 24.68 27.90
N TYR A 308 32.94 24.92 27.52
CA TYR A 308 31.90 23.90 27.50
C TYR A 308 31.65 23.52 26.04
N ASN A 309 32.40 22.57 25.50
CA ASN A 309 32.20 22.06 24.16
C ASN A 309 31.91 20.55 24.23
N ARG A 310 30.72 20.17 23.76
CA ARG A 310 30.34 18.76 23.61
C ARG A 310 29.95 18.51 22.16
N GLU A 311 30.58 17.51 21.59
CA GLU A 311 30.28 17.04 20.25
C GLU A 311 29.98 15.56 20.29
N LEU A 312 29.03 15.13 19.46
CA LEU A 312 28.74 13.72 19.25
C LEU A 312 28.47 13.46 17.79
N SER A 313 29.03 12.34 17.34
CA SER A 313 28.73 11.74 16.05
C SER A 313 28.41 10.27 16.28
N ALA A 314 27.20 9.82 15.92
CA ALA A 314 26.77 8.46 16.20
C ALA A 314 25.94 7.84 15.06
N LYS A 315 26.05 6.53 14.94
CA LYS A 315 25.37 5.73 13.94
C LYS A 315 24.06 5.18 14.46
N LEU A 316 22.99 5.37 13.67
CA LEU A 316 21.71 4.66 13.81
C LEU A 316 21.69 3.43 12.89
N PRO A 317 20.82 2.44 13.14
CA PRO A 317 20.57 1.36 12.18
C PRO A 317 20.20 1.89 10.80
N ASP A 318 20.71 1.25 9.75
CA ASP A 318 20.54 1.70 8.35
C ASP A 318 19.08 1.78 7.88
N TYR A 319 18.16 1.07 8.55
CA TYR A 319 16.73 1.16 8.28
C TYR A 319 16.09 2.45 8.83
N CYS A 320 16.73 3.17 9.73
CA CYS A 320 16.20 4.43 10.26
C CYS A 320 16.09 5.48 9.15
N SER A 321 15.12 6.37 9.28
CA SER A 321 14.91 7.50 8.38
C SER A 321 15.73 8.72 8.81
N VAL A 322 15.96 9.68 7.91
CA VAL A 322 16.54 11.00 8.24
C VAL A 322 15.73 11.65 9.37
N TYR A 323 14.41 11.66 9.27
CA TYR A 323 13.52 12.18 10.32
C TYR A 323 13.82 11.61 11.72
N GLN A 324 14.12 10.29 11.80
CA GLN A 324 14.50 9.68 13.08
C GLN A 324 15.90 10.08 13.51
N ALA A 325 16.81 10.33 12.57
CA ALA A 325 18.15 10.80 12.87
C ALA A 325 18.13 12.23 13.45
N GLU A 326 17.31 13.12 12.88
CA GLU A 326 17.07 14.46 13.40
C GLU A 326 16.55 14.45 14.84
N LEU A 327 15.50 13.67 15.09
CA LEU A 327 14.96 13.55 16.45
C LEU A 327 15.93 12.87 17.41
N ALA A 328 16.78 11.94 16.94
CA ALA A 328 17.81 11.32 17.75
C ALA A 328 18.89 12.34 18.16
N ALA A 329 19.31 13.22 17.25
CA ALA A 329 20.24 14.30 17.56
C ALA A 329 19.71 15.21 18.70
N ILE A 330 18.45 15.67 18.55
CA ILE A 330 17.79 16.48 19.59
C ILE A 330 17.66 15.69 20.91
N THR A 331 17.29 14.41 20.84
CA THR A 331 17.17 13.56 22.04
C THR A 331 18.48 13.42 22.77
N HIS A 332 19.56 13.15 22.03
CA HIS A 332 20.87 12.91 22.61
C HIS A 332 21.52 14.18 23.18
N VAL A 333 21.37 15.34 22.52
CA VAL A 333 21.84 16.59 23.12
C VAL A 333 21.05 16.92 24.38
N ALA A 334 19.73 16.77 24.39
CA ALA A 334 18.92 16.98 25.59
C ALA A 334 19.33 16.04 26.75
N ALA A 335 19.57 14.76 26.44
CA ALA A 335 20.04 13.78 27.44
C ALA A 335 21.45 14.11 27.95
N SER A 336 22.35 14.58 27.08
CA SER A 336 23.72 14.96 27.50
C SER A 336 23.75 16.15 28.45
N LEU A 337 22.72 17.00 28.39
CA LEU A 337 22.56 18.18 29.25
C LEU A 337 21.68 17.92 30.49
N SER A 338 21.25 16.69 30.75
CA SER A 338 20.29 16.35 31.83
C SER A 338 20.72 16.76 33.23
N GLN A 339 22.02 16.91 33.48
CA GLN A 339 22.58 17.35 34.78
C GLN A 339 22.75 18.88 34.90
N VAL A 340 22.49 19.60 33.82
CA VAL A 340 22.57 21.06 33.78
C VAL A 340 21.31 21.65 34.41
N THR A 341 21.45 22.71 35.19
CA THR A 341 20.35 23.40 35.88
C THR A 341 20.45 24.91 35.72
N GLU A 342 19.30 25.57 35.77
CA GLU A 342 19.17 27.03 35.76
C GLU A 342 19.84 27.72 34.56
N GLN A 343 19.82 27.04 33.38
CA GLN A 343 20.40 27.58 32.15
C GLN A 343 19.32 27.89 31.11
N ASN A 344 19.66 28.87 30.26
CA ASN A 344 18.95 29.08 28.99
C ASN A 344 19.59 28.19 27.93
N ILE A 345 18.85 27.22 27.42
CA ILE A 345 19.30 26.23 26.43
C ILE A 345 18.53 26.45 25.13
N THR A 346 19.23 26.72 24.04
CA THR A 346 18.62 26.82 22.72
C THR A 346 19.19 25.74 21.80
N ILE A 347 18.32 24.86 21.30
CA ILE A 347 18.66 23.77 20.38
C ILE A 347 18.20 24.19 18.98
N PHE A 348 19.14 24.39 18.08
CA PHE A 348 18.90 24.68 16.69
C PHE A 348 18.89 23.41 15.86
N THR A 349 17.94 23.32 14.93
CA THR A 349 17.81 22.23 13.95
C THR A 349 17.27 22.77 12.63
N ASP A 350 17.71 22.26 11.50
CA ASP A 350 17.15 22.60 10.20
C ASP A 350 15.93 21.74 9.80
N SER A 351 15.56 20.81 10.67
CA SER A 351 14.44 19.90 10.46
C SER A 351 13.09 20.48 10.91
N GLN A 352 12.39 21.20 10.04
CA GLN A 352 11.00 21.60 10.31
C GLN A 352 10.10 20.40 10.63
N SER A 353 10.40 19.22 10.04
CA SER A 353 9.62 18.01 10.29
C SER A 353 9.75 17.51 11.73
N ALA A 354 10.92 17.65 12.33
CA ALA A 354 11.15 17.31 13.75
C ALA A 354 10.35 18.26 14.65
N ILE A 355 10.47 19.57 14.46
CA ILE A 355 9.74 20.59 15.24
C ILE A 355 8.22 20.42 15.10
N ASN A 356 7.72 20.27 13.86
CA ASN A 356 6.29 20.04 13.64
C ASN A 356 5.77 18.76 14.30
N SER A 357 6.63 17.74 14.43
CA SER A 357 6.28 16.51 15.12
C SER A 357 6.18 16.70 16.63
N LEU A 358 7.08 17.49 17.22
CA LEU A 358 7.06 17.86 18.63
C LEU A 358 5.88 18.79 18.97
N ASN A 359 5.37 19.55 18.00
CA ASN A 359 4.21 20.44 18.14
C ASN A 359 2.85 19.71 18.11
N LYS A 360 2.80 18.44 17.74
CA LYS A 360 1.54 17.70 17.74
C LYS A 360 1.00 17.49 19.14
N LEU A 361 -0.32 17.60 19.30
CA LEU A 361 -1.00 17.29 20.58
C LEU A 361 -0.90 15.81 20.94
N THR A 362 -0.83 14.96 19.93
CA THR A 362 -0.64 13.51 20.09
C THR A 362 0.38 13.00 19.08
N ASN A 363 1.20 12.05 19.45
CA ASN A 363 2.14 11.41 18.53
C ASN A 363 2.15 9.89 18.73
N ASN A 364 2.41 9.16 17.65
CA ASN A 364 2.49 7.70 17.62
C ASN A 364 3.88 7.18 17.22
N SER A 365 4.85 8.05 16.95
CA SER A 365 6.26 7.69 16.76
C SER A 365 6.96 7.61 18.11
N ARG A 366 7.53 6.45 18.43
CA ARG A 366 8.32 6.26 19.67
C ARG A 366 9.54 7.18 19.70
N THR A 367 10.19 7.39 18.54
CA THR A 367 11.30 8.32 18.41
C THR A 367 10.89 9.75 18.80
N ALA A 368 9.73 10.23 18.31
CA ALA A 368 9.23 11.56 18.66
C ALA A 368 8.80 11.65 20.13
N ILE A 369 8.18 10.61 20.66
CA ILE A 369 7.77 10.54 22.07
C ILE A 369 8.98 10.55 22.99
N ASN A 370 10.05 9.82 22.64
CA ASN A 370 11.29 9.80 23.43
C ASN A 370 11.99 11.16 23.38
N CYS A 371 12.00 11.82 22.21
CA CYS A 371 12.53 13.17 22.06
C CYS A 371 11.77 14.17 22.93
N HIS A 372 10.44 14.14 22.88
CA HIS A 372 9.59 14.96 23.77
C HIS A 372 9.92 14.69 25.24
N SER A 373 10.01 13.42 25.66
CA SER A 373 10.32 13.08 27.07
C SER A 373 11.70 13.57 27.50
N ALA A 374 12.71 13.55 26.65
CA ALA A 374 14.06 14.06 26.95
C ALA A 374 14.05 15.60 27.09
N LEU A 375 13.36 16.29 26.19
CA LEU A 375 13.17 17.75 26.25
C LEU A 375 12.38 18.17 27.50
N GLU A 376 11.30 17.46 27.84
CA GLU A 376 10.52 17.69 29.05
C GLU A 376 11.39 17.56 30.30
N HIS A 377 12.16 16.47 30.39
CA HIS A 377 13.07 16.26 31.53
C HIS A 377 14.10 17.39 31.64
N LEU A 378 14.67 17.84 30.52
CA LEU A 378 15.62 18.97 30.53
C LEU A 378 14.94 20.28 30.95
N ALA A 379 13.71 20.50 30.49
CA ALA A 379 12.93 21.74 30.72
C ALA A 379 12.39 21.85 32.17
N THR A 380 12.39 20.77 32.96
CA THR A 380 11.98 20.84 34.38
C THR A 380 12.89 21.73 35.22
N ARG A 381 14.16 21.94 34.80
CA ARG A 381 15.18 22.68 35.54
C ARG A 381 15.85 23.78 34.71
N ASN A 382 15.46 23.97 33.48
CA ASN A 382 16.06 24.89 32.53
C ASN A 382 14.99 25.56 31.65
N THR A 383 15.31 26.73 31.07
CA THR A 383 14.52 27.28 29.97
C THR A 383 15.03 26.68 28.66
N VAL A 384 14.18 25.89 27.99
CA VAL A 384 14.58 25.14 26.80
C VAL A 384 13.79 25.61 25.57
N ASN A 385 14.49 25.99 24.50
CA ASN A 385 13.94 26.37 23.22
C ASN A 385 14.47 25.46 22.11
N VAL A 386 13.59 24.99 21.23
CA VAL A 386 13.96 24.28 19.99
C VAL A 386 13.58 25.18 18.82
N VAL A 387 14.58 25.65 18.10
CA VAL A 387 14.44 26.70 17.09
C VAL A 387 14.87 26.18 15.72
N TRP A 388 14.07 26.44 14.71
CA TRP A 388 14.44 26.14 13.34
C TRP A 388 15.47 27.13 12.81
N VAL A 389 16.45 26.60 12.06
CA VAL A 389 17.41 27.39 11.27
C VAL A 389 17.40 26.89 9.82
N PRO A 390 17.62 27.76 8.83
CA PRO A 390 17.77 27.32 7.45
C PRO A 390 19.06 26.51 7.27
N GLY A 391 18.95 25.38 6.58
CA GLY A 391 20.11 24.55 6.21
C GLY A 391 20.96 25.23 5.13
N HIS A 392 22.29 25.04 5.21
CA HIS A 392 23.26 25.50 4.20
C HIS A 392 23.30 27.02 3.93
N GLU A 393 23.00 27.85 4.90
CA GLU A 393 23.04 29.34 4.82
C GLU A 393 24.20 29.95 5.62
N GLY A 394 25.30 29.22 5.85
CA GLY A 394 26.52 29.75 6.49
C GLY A 394 26.45 29.85 8.01
N HIS A 395 25.46 29.23 8.65
CA HIS A 395 25.42 29.10 10.11
C HIS A 395 26.43 28.05 10.58
N TRP A 396 27.59 28.51 11.06
CA TRP A 396 28.72 27.64 11.42
C TRP A 396 28.33 26.44 12.28
N GLY A 397 27.52 26.64 13.32
CA GLY A 397 27.11 25.53 14.19
C GLY A 397 26.23 24.50 13.50
N ASN A 398 25.38 24.92 12.55
CA ASN A 398 24.56 24.00 11.75
C ASN A 398 25.39 23.21 10.73
N GLU A 399 26.38 23.87 10.11
CA GLU A 399 27.33 23.19 9.18
C GLU A 399 28.20 22.19 9.94
N GLU A 400 28.57 22.49 11.18
CA GLU A 400 29.33 21.57 12.03
C GLU A 400 28.47 20.37 12.46
N ALA A 401 27.19 20.58 12.83
CA ALA A 401 26.26 19.50 13.11
C ALA A 401 26.04 18.59 11.88
N ASP A 402 25.89 19.17 10.68
CA ASP A 402 25.80 18.44 9.41
C ASP A 402 27.07 17.60 9.15
N ARG A 403 28.26 18.20 9.37
CA ARG A 403 29.54 17.47 9.27
C ARG A 403 29.59 16.27 10.23
N LEU A 404 29.19 16.46 11.48
CA LEU A 404 29.15 15.40 12.50
C LEU A 404 28.11 14.34 12.16
N ALA A 405 26.94 14.73 11.64
CA ALA A 405 25.89 13.80 11.22
C ALA A 405 26.34 12.92 10.02
N LYS A 406 27.07 13.50 9.08
CA LYS A 406 27.72 12.74 7.96
C LYS A 406 28.75 11.75 8.46
N ILE A 407 29.63 12.15 9.39
CA ILE A 407 30.58 11.23 10.06
C ILE A 407 29.79 10.14 10.80
N GLY A 408 28.66 10.49 11.42
CA GLY A 408 27.78 9.58 12.12
C GLY A 408 27.31 8.40 11.28
N THR A 409 27.18 8.55 9.95
CA THR A 409 26.76 7.44 9.07
C THR A 409 27.71 6.24 9.10
N THR A 410 28.98 6.48 9.41
CA THR A 410 30.05 5.46 9.47
C THR A 410 30.66 5.30 10.86
N ALA A 411 30.19 6.05 11.85
CA ALA A 411 30.75 6.06 13.22
C ALA A 411 30.73 4.68 13.88
N SER A 412 31.69 4.42 14.74
CA SER A 412 31.77 3.22 15.58
C SER A 412 30.74 3.23 16.72
N THR A 413 30.43 4.42 17.22
CA THR A 413 29.38 4.63 18.24
C THR A 413 28.01 4.32 17.66
N LYS A 414 27.38 3.23 18.10
CA LYS A 414 26.08 2.78 17.62
C LYS A 414 24.99 3.05 18.65
N VAL A 415 23.91 3.59 18.20
CA VAL A 415 22.73 3.88 19.01
C VAL A 415 21.56 3.00 18.53
N VAL A 416 20.72 2.58 19.46
CA VAL A 416 19.53 1.81 19.17
C VAL A 416 18.50 2.71 18.45
N GLY A 417 17.95 2.22 17.36
CA GLY A 417 16.88 2.90 16.62
C GLY A 417 15.66 2.03 16.45
N TYR A 418 14.51 2.67 16.27
CA TYR A 418 13.24 1.99 16.03
C TYR A 418 13.02 1.73 14.55
N LEU A 419 12.44 0.56 14.23
CA LEU A 419 12.10 0.18 12.86
C LEU A 419 10.92 1.03 12.34
N PRO A 420 11.13 1.94 11.37
CA PRO A 420 10.06 2.81 10.90
C PRO A 420 9.03 2.06 10.06
N TYR A 421 7.75 2.37 10.24
CA TYR A 421 6.68 1.74 9.46
C TYR A 421 6.80 1.98 7.95
N SER A 422 7.42 3.09 7.54
CA SER A 422 7.73 3.38 6.14
C SER A 422 8.71 2.37 5.52
N PHE A 423 9.69 1.90 6.29
CA PHE A 423 10.61 0.84 5.87
C PHE A 423 9.85 -0.47 5.64
N ILE A 424 8.97 -0.87 6.59
CA ILE A 424 8.15 -2.08 6.46
C ILE A 424 7.28 -2.01 5.20
N LYS A 425 6.59 -0.88 4.99
CA LYS A 425 5.77 -0.69 3.77
C LYS A 425 6.59 -0.85 2.50
N ARG A 426 7.78 -0.24 2.45
CA ARG A 426 8.69 -0.36 1.29
C ARG A 426 9.12 -1.81 1.07
N SER A 427 9.51 -2.53 2.12
CA SER A 427 9.94 -3.93 2.05
C SER A 427 8.80 -4.84 1.53
N VAL A 428 7.58 -4.63 2.01
CA VAL A 428 6.39 -5.33 1.48
C VAL A 428 6.17 -5.01 -0.01
N ASP A 429 6.27 -3.73 -0.41
CA ASP A 429 6.08 -3.33 -1.80
C ASP A 429 7.17 -3.89 -2.73
N VAL A 430 8.40 -4.00 -2.25
CA VAL A 430 9.49 -4.67 -2.98
C VAL A 430 9.15 -6.14 -3.16
N ARG A 431 8.78 -6.83 -2.09
CA ARG A 431 8.42 -8.25 -2.14
C ARG A 431 7.25 -8.54 -3.08
N VAL A 432 6.19 -7.72 -3.03
CA VAL A 432 5.05 -7.84 -3.95
C VAL A 432 5.48 -7.72 -5.41
N ARG A 433 6.42 -6.82 -5.71
CA ARG A 433 6.97 -6.66 -7.06
C ARG A 433 7.82 -7.86 -7.49
N GLU A 434 8.68 -8.36 -6.60
CA GLU A 434 9.51 -9.55 -6.86
C GLU A 434 8.66 -10.79 -7.11
N GLU A 435 7.63 -11.05 -6.31
CA GLU A 435 6.72 -12.17 -6.52
C GLU A 435 5.95 -12.03 -7.83
N SER A 436 5.49 -10.82 -8.16
CA SER A 436 4.84 -10.57 -9.45
C SER A 436 5.80 -10.78 -10.63
N ALA A 437 7.07 -10.41 -10.50
CA ALA A 437 8.09 -10.65 -11.51
C ALA A 437 8.40 -12.16 -11.66
N LYS A 438 8.45 -12.91 -10.57
CA LYS A 438 8.61 -14.38 -10.60
C LYS A 438 7.43 -15.05 -11.29
N LEU A 439 6.20 -14.63 -11.00
CA LEU A 439 5.02 -15.12 -11.70
C LEU A 439 5.11 -14.86 -13.20
N TRP A 440 5.58 -13.69 -13.61
CA TRP A 440 5.80 -13.36 -15.02
C TRP A 440 6.84 -14.29 -15.65
N SER A 441 8.04 -14.42 -15.09
CA SER A 441 9.11 -15.25 -15.64
C SER A 441 8.72 -16.73 -15.77
N SER A 442 7.88 -17.24 -14.86
CA SER A 442 7.42 -18.63 -14.89
C SER A 442 6.27 -18.89 -15.86
N ASN A 443 5.44 -17.88 -16.18
CA ASN A 443 4.18 -18.06 -16.90
C ASN A 443 4.04 -17.15 -18.13
N ALA A 444 5.10 -16.48 -18.57
CA ALA A 444 5.06 -15.58 -19.73
C ALA A 444 4.67 -16.35 -21.00
N PRO A 445 3.73 -15.82 -21.83
CA PRO A 445 3.35 -16.44 -23.09
C PRO A 445 4.53 -16.43 -24.07
N ARG A 446 5.11 -17.57 -24.36
CA ARG A 446 6.36 -17.73 -25.15
C ARG A 446 6.35 -17.13 -26.56
N HIS A 447 5.17 -16.93 -27.13
CA HIS A 447 4.98 -16.43 -28.51
C HIS A 447 4.58 -14.95 -28.59
N SER A 448 4.65 -14.19 -27.50
CA SER A 448 4.39 -12.76 -27.50
C SER A 448 5.68 -11.96 -27.59
N ALA A 449 5.68 -10.84 -28.32
CA ALA A 449 6.81 -9.92 -28.34
C ALA A 449 7.23 -9.49 -26.92
N LEU A 450 6.25 -9.39 -26.01
CA LEU A 450 6.48 -9.05 -24.60
C LEU A 450 7.36 -10.07 -23.86
N ALA A 451 7.33 -11.35 -24.24
CA ALA A 451 8.17 -12.39 -23.64
C ALA A 451 9.53 -12.51 -24.35
N LEU A 452 9.61 -12.07 -25.62
CA LEU A 452 10.81 -12.15 -26.45
C LEU A 452 11.75 -10.94 -26.27
N ASN A 453 11.21 -9.79 -25.87
CA ASN A 453 11.98 -8.55 -25.75
C ASN A 453 11.70 -7.83 -24.42
N ASN A 454 12.72 -7.81 -23.54
CA ASN A 454 12.67 -7.13 -22.24
C ASN A 454 12.65 -5.59 -22.33
N ASN A 455 12.97 -5.02 -23.50
CA ASN A 455 13.03 -3.57 -23.71
C ASN A 455 11.68 -2.94 -24.10
N ILE A 456 10.61 -3.73 -24.17
CA ILE A 456 9.29 -3.20 -24.48
C ILE A 456 8.84 -2.23 -23.36
N PRO A 457 8.51 -0.97 -23.71
CA PRO A 457 8.18 0.03 -22.69
C PRO A 457 6.86 -0.29 -22.00
N HIS A 458 6.85 -0.12 -20.68
CA HIS A 458 5.62 -0.20 -19.89
C HIS A 458 4.58 0.85 -20.32
N ILE A 459 3.32 0.60 -19.98
CA ILE A 459 2.14 1.39 -20.32
C ILE A 459 2.31 2.90 -20.13
N LYS A 460 3.03 3.33 -19.07
CA LYS A 460 3.28 4.74 -18.79
C LYS A 460 4.09 5.41 -19.90
N LYS A 461 5.15 4.74 -20.36
CA LYS A 461 6.00 5.23 -21.46
C LYS A 461 5.28 5.14 -22.79
N LEU A 462 4.54 4.04 -23.03
CA LEU A 462 3.73 3.88 -24.24
C LEU A 462 2.67 4.98 -24.37
N SER A 463 1.97 5.34 -23.30
CA SER A 463 0.94 6.39 -23.33
C SER A 463 1.50 7.80 -23.53
N CYS A 464 2.80 8.01 -23.29
CA CYS A 464 3.49 9.26 -23.63
C CYS A 464 3.94 9.28 -25.09
N LEU A 465 4.23 8.12 -25.67
CA LEU A 465 4.70 7.99 -27.06
C LEU A 465 3.54 8.01 -28.08
N ILE A 466 2.38 7.46 -27.69
CA ILE A 466 1.22 7.28 -28.60
C ILE A 466 0.03 8.03 -28.01
N ASN A 467 -0.26 9.20 -28.59
CA ASN A 467 -1.30 10.10 -28.08
C ASN A 467 -2.73 9.66 -28.45
N ASP A 468 -2.90 8.92 -29.57
CA ASP A 468 -4.20 8.44 -29.99
C ASP A 468 -4.53 7.08 -29.39
N ARG A 469 -5.79 6.92 -28.96
CA ARG A 469 -6.25 5.69 -28.31
C ARG A 469 -6.20 4.47 -29.22
N ASN A 470 -6.49 4.65 -30.51
CA ASN A 470 -6.48 3.55 -31.47
C ASN A 470 -5.05 3.02 -31.68
N GLY A 471 -4.10 3.90 -31.93
CA GLY A 471 -2.69 3.52 -32.05
C GLY A 471 -2.14 2.88 -30.78
N TYR A 472 -2.52 3.42 -29.62
CA TYR A 472 -2.16 2.85 -28.33
C TYR A 472 -2.72 1.43 -28.14
N ARG A 473 -4.00 1.22 -28.44
CA ARG A 473 -4.65 -0.10 -28.41
C ARG A 473 -3.95 -1.07 -29.36
N THR A 474 -3.67 -0.65 -30.59
CA THR A 474 -2.96 -1.46 -31.60
C THR A 474 -1.58 -1.87 -31.09
N ALA A 475 -0.82 -0.95 -30.47
CA ALA A 475 0.47 -1.26 -29.87
C ALA A 475 0.36 -2.36 -28.81
N ILE A 476 -0.57 -2.21 -27.86
CA ILE A 476 -0.78 -3.19 -26.79
C ILE A 476 -1.14 -4.57 -27.35
N GLN A 477 -2.02 -4.62 -28.36
CA GLN A 477 -2.46 -5.86 -28.98
C GLN A 477 -1.33 -6.56 -29.75
N LEU A 478 -0.50 -5.81 -30.47
CA LEU A 478 0.68 -6.35 -31.16
C LEU A 478 1.73 -6.88 -30.16
N ILE A 479 2.01 -6.12 -29.11
CA ILE A 479 2.99 -6.49 -28.08
C ILE A 479 2.56 -7.76 -27.33
N THR A 480 1.28 -7.86 -26.98
CA THR A 480 0.76 -9.03 -26.24
C THR A 480 0.51 -10.26 -27.12
N GLY A 481 0.57 -10.10 -28.44
CA GLY A 481 0.28 -11.16 -29.39
C GLY A 481 -1.21 -11.54 -29.47
N THR A 482 -2.08 -10.75 -28.83
CA THR A 482 -3.51 -11.00 -28.74
C THR A 482 -4.24 -9.89 -29.48
N ILE A 483 -4.53 -10.13 -30.76
CA ILE A 483 -5.02 -9.13 -31.71
C ILE A 483 -5.99 -9.79 -32.72
N GLY A 484 -6.78 -8.99 -33.46
CA GLY A 484 -7.76 -9.44 -34.43
C GLY A 484 -7.18 -10.02 -35.72
N LEU A 485 -6.13 -10.83 -35.65
CA LEU A 485 -5.56 -11.63 -36.72
C LEU A 485 -6.15 -13.05 -36.70
N ASN A 486 -6.22 -13.71 -37.87
CA ASN A 486 -6.93 -14.98 -38.04
C ASN A 486 -6.44 -16.07 -37.06
N TYR A 487 -5.14 -16.17 -36.77
CA TYR A 487 -4.63 -17.11 -35.80
C TYR A 487 -5.32 -16.97 -34.44
N HIS A 488 -5.42 -15.75 -33.93
CA HIS A 488 -6.07 -15.51 -32.64
C HIS A 488 -7.59 -15.66 -32.72
N LEU A 489 -8.20 -15.15 -33.78
CA LEU A 489 -9.65 -15.26 -34.02
C LEU A 489 -10.10 -16.71 -34.16
N HIS A 490 -9.29 -17.57 -34.85
CA HIS A 490 -9.53 -19.01 -34.92
C HIS A 490 -9.43 -19.69 -33.56
N LYS A 491 -8.40 -19.38 -32.79
CA LYS A 491 -8.23 -19.90 -31.43
C LYS A 491 -9.42 -19.60 -30.49
N ILE A 492 -10.10 -18.48 -30.72
CA ILE A 492 -11.31 -18.10 -29.97
C ILE A 492 -12.62 -18.45 -30.71
N LYS A 493 -12.53 -19.24 -31.80
CA LYS A 493 -13.65 -19.77 -32.58
C LYS A 493 -14.52 -18.70 -33.27
N ILE A 494 -13.91 -17.58 -33.69
CA ILE A 494 -14.60 -16.51 -34.46
C ILE A 494 -14.47 -16.75 -35.96
N VAL A 495 -13.32 -17.24 -36.44
CA VAL A 495 -13.09 -17.59 -37.82
C VAL A 495 -12.78 -19.08 -37.97
N PRO A 496 -13.10 -19.71 -39.12
CA PRO A 496 -12.93 -21.15 -39.33
C PRO A 496 -11.47 -21.56 -39.56
N SER A 497 -10.60 -20.67 -40.05
CA SER A 497 -9.21 -20.96 -40.37
C SER A 497 -8.24 -19.95 -39.73
N PRO A 498 -7.05 -20.39 -39.28
CA PRO A 498 -6.01 -19.49 -38.80
C PRO A 498 -5.19 -18.85 -39.92
N VAL A 499 -5.33 -19.31 -41.16
CA VAL A 499 -4.52 -18.91 -42.32
C VAL A 499 -4.76 -17.44 -42.71
N CYS A 500 -3.70 -16.77 -43.13
CA CYS A 500 -3.72 -15.37 -43.56
C CYS A 500 -4.58 -15.17 -44.82
N ASP A 501 -5.62 -14.34 -44.77
CA ASP A 501 -6.49 -14.03 -45.91
C ASP A 501 -5.76 -13.32 -47.07
N LYS A 502 -4.62 -12.71 -46.82
CA LYS A 502 -3.88 -11.90 -47.79
C LYS A 502 -2.90 -12.72 -48.64
N CYS A 503 -2.21 -13.67 -48.04
CA CYS A 503 -1.24 -14.49 -48.75
C CYS A 503 -1.68 -15.95 -48.93
N GLN A 504 -2.61 -16.45 -48.11
CA GLN A 504 -3.10 -17.84 -48.11
C GLN A 504 -2.02 -18.91 -47.88
N GLN A 505 -0.85 -18.55 -47.30
CA GLN A 505 0.31 -19.44 -47.18
C GLN A 505 0.55 -19.93 -45.76
N GLU A 506 0.41 -19.05 -44.76
CA GLU A 506 0.76 -19.33 -43.38
C GLU A 506 -0.34 -18.85 -42.42
N ASP A 507 -0.30 -19.34 -41.18
CA ASP A 507 -1.15 -18.85 -40.11
C ASP A 507 -0.91 -17.36 -39.84
N GLU A 508 -1.97 -16.58 -39.75
CA GLU A 508 -1.88 -15.14 -39.54
C GLU A 508 -1.58 -14.80 -38.09
N THR A 509 -0.33 -15.10 -37.66
CA THR A 509 0.23 -14.70 -36.41
C THR A 509 0.74 -13.25 -36.43
N VAL A 510 1.05 -12.65 -35.27
CA VAL A 510 1.71 -11.32 -35.22
C VAL A 510 3.08 -11.37 -35.91
N GLY A 511 3.83 -12.45 -35.74
CA GLY A 511 5.09 -12.67 -36.45
C GLY A 511 4.96 -12.69 -37.94
N HIS A 512 3.97 -13.44 -38.45
CA HIS A 512 3.63 -13.48 -39.88
C HIS A 512 3.22 -12.08 -40.40
N PHE A 513 2.27 -11.43 -39.74
CA PHE A 513 1.77 -10.11 -40.13
C PHE A 513 2.88 -9.05 -40.18
N LEU A 514 3.70 -8.95 -39.15
CA LEU A 514 4.75 -7.94 -39.04
C LEU A 514 6.01 -8.30 -39.86
N GLY A 515 6.37 -9.60 -39.90
CA GLY A 515 7.70 -10.03 -40.34
C GLY A 515 7.75 -10.82 -41.63
N THR A 516 6.83 -11.76 -41.88
CA THR A 516 7.03 -12.76 -42.95
C THR A 516 5.98 -12.72 -44.05
N CYS A 517 4.81 -12.08 -43.88
CA CYS A 517 3.76 -12.07 -44.86
C CYS A 517 4.21 -11.46 -46.23
N PRO A 518 4.20 -12.20 -47.32
CA PRO A 518 4.59 -11.66 -48.64
C PRO A 518 3.65 -10.57 -49.15
N ALA A 519 2.36 -10.59 -48.80
CA ALA A 519 1.40 -9.58 -49.21
C ALA A 519 1.72 -8.16 -48.65
N PHE A 520 2.50 -8.07 -47.58
CA PHE A 520 2.90 -6.81 -46.98
C PHE A 520 4.41 -6.50 -47.11
N SER A 521 5.14 -7.27 -47.96
CA SER A 521 6.58 -7.13 -48.13
C SER A 521 7.01 -5.72 -48.53
N MET A 522 6.33 -5.10 -49.48
CA MET A 522 6.63 -3.74 -49.95
C MET A 522 6.42 -2.71 -48.86
N ILE A 523 5.33 -2.77 -48.13
CA ILE A 523 5.06 -1.86 -46.97
C ILE A 523 6.10 -2.10 -45.89
N ARG A 524 6.55 -3.34 -45.67
CA ARG A 524 7.59 -3.69 -44.71
C ARG A 524 8.94 -3.09 -45.12
N GLY A 525 9.29 -3.17 -46.41
CA GLY A 525 10.49 -2.50 -46.94
C GLY A 525 10.46 -0.99 -46.72
N GLU A 526 9.32 -0.35 -46.95
CA GLU A 526 9.13 1.10 -46.70
C GLU A 526 9.33 1.49 -45.22
N TYR A 527 8.74 0.71 -44.33
CA TYR A 527 8.74 1.07 -42.89
C TYR A 527 9.93 0.50 -42.12
N PHE A 528 10.41 -0.70 -42.43
CA PHE A 528 11.43 -1.40 -41.62
C PHE A 528 12.76 -1.59 -42.33
N ASN A 529 12.87 -1.15 -43.59
CA ASN A 529 14.02 -1.36 -44.45
C ASN A 529 14.39 -2.85 -44.63
N THR A 530 13.40 -3.72 -44.55
CA THR A 530 13.57 -5.16 -44.75
C THR A 530 12.29 -5.76 -45.37
N TYR A 531 12.46 -6.76 -46.22
CA TYR A 531 11.32 -7.49 -46.83
C TYR A 531 10.92 -8.72 -46.02
N TYR A 532 11.80 -9.16 -45.14
CA TYR A 532 11.61 -10.32 -44.27
C TYR A 532 12.37 -10.12 -42.95
N ALA A 533 11.73 -10.37 -41.79
CA ALA A 533 12.36 -10.30 -40.48
C ALA A 533 11.58 -11.15 -39.48
N SER A 534 12.26 -11.61 -38.41
CA SER A 534 11.61 -12.23 -37.28
C SER A 534 10.88 -11.21 -36.42
N LEU A 535 9.95 -11.67 -35.58
CA LEU A 535 9.22 -10.81 -34.64
C LEU A 535 10.19 -10.09 -33.68
N THR A 536 11.23 -10.77 -33.24
CA THR A 536 12.26 -10.22 -32.35
C THR A 536 13.00 -9.07 -33.02
N GLU A 537 13.51 -9.28 -34.23
CA GLU A 537 14.21 -8.25 -35.01
C GLU A 537 13.34 -7.01 -35.28
N ILE A 538 12.03 -7.20 -35.55
CA ILE A 538 11.12 -6.08 -35.75
C ILE A 538 11.03 -5.21 -34.49
N PHE A 539 10.87 -5.82 -33.31
CA PHE A 539 10.74 -5.08 -32.04
C PHE A 539 12.07 -4.56 -31.49
N GLU A 540 13.18 -5.15 -31.83
CA GLU A 540 14.52 -4.68 -31.45
C GLU A 540 14.98 -3.49 -32.30
N ASN A 541 14.76 -3.56 -33.59
CA ASN A 541 15.30 -2.58 -34.54
C ASN A 541 14.33 -1.42 -34.85
N ASN A 542 13.08 -1.49 -34.39
CA ASN A 542 12.09 -0.47 -34.72
C ASN A 542 11.39 0.07 -33.48
N SER A 543 11.14 1.38 -33.48
CA SER A 543 10.32 2.00 -32.45
C SER A 543 8.86 1.53 -32.53
N ILE A 544 8.20 1.42 -31.40
CA ILE A 544 6.78 1.03 -31.34
C ILE A 544 5.87 1.93 -32.18
N LEU A 545 6.22 3.23 -32.30
CA LEU A 545 5.49 4.16 -33.17
C LEU A 545 5.56 3.76 -34.63
N LYS A 546 6.75 3.31 -35.09
CA LYS A 546 6.97 2.87 -36.46
C LYS A 546 6.18 1.60 -36.77
N ILE A 547 6.15 0.66 -35.81
CA ILE A 547 5.37 -0.58 -35.90
C ILE A 547 3.87 -0.28 -35.97
N VAL A 548 3.36 0.66 -35.17
CA VAL A 548 1.95 1.08 -35.20
C VAL A 548 1.61 1.79 -36.52
N LYS A 549 2.52 2.63 -37.05
CA LYS A 549 2.32 3.28 -38.36
C LYS A 549 2.25 2.25 -39.50
N TYR A 550 3.14 1.25 -39.48
CA TYR A 550 3.07 0.12 -40.43
C TYR A 550 1.72 -0.60 -40.34
N ALA A 551 1.30 -0.97 -39.13
CA ALA A 551 0.04 -1.67 -38.91
C ALA A 551 -1.18 -0.86 -39.44
N LYS A 552 -1.19 0.46 -39.24
CA LYS A 552 -2.21 1.36 -39.78
C LYS A 552 -2.14 1.42 -41.32
N ARG A 553 -0.96 1.49 -41.91
CA ARG A 553 -0.77 1.55 -43.37
C ARG A 553 -1.30 0.31 -44.10
N THR A 554 -1.19 -0.86 -43.45
CA THR A 554 -1.71 -2.13 -44.03
C THR A 554 -3.23 -2.20 -44.05
N LYS A 555 -3.94 -1.35 -43.31
CA LYS A 555 -5.43 -1.37 -43.11
C LYS A 555 -5.98 -2.70 -42.59
N ARG A 556 -5.10 -3.67 -42.22
CA ARG A 556 -5.52 -5.02 -41.80
C ARG A 556 -6.24 -5.03 -40.46
N LEU A 557 -5.97 -4.04 -39.62
CA LEU A 557 -6.48 -3.93 -38.26
C LEU A 557 -7.48 -2.77 -38.08
N GLU A 558 -7.98 -2.21 -39.18
CA GLU A 558 -9.03 -1.18 -39.13
C GLU A 558 -10.30 -1.77 -38.50
N TYR A 559 -10.88 -1.00 -37.58
CA TYR A 559 -12.12 -1.36 -36.93
C TYR A 559 -13.26 -1.19 -37.91
N ASP A 560 -13.89 -2.29 -38.30
CA ASP A 560 -15.12 -2.29 -39.09
C ASP A 560 -16.34 -2.35 -38.16
N PRO A 561 -17.11 -1.26 -38.05
CA PRO A 561 -18.29 -1.22 -37.20
C PRO A 561 -19.38 -2.20 -37.60
N GLU A 562 -19.48 -2.53 -38.90
CA GLU A 562 -20.51 -3.41 -39.42
C GLU A 562 -20.18 -4.88 -39.20
N ALA A 563 -18.91 -5.27 -39.34
CA ALA A 563 -18.46 -6.63 -39.05
C ALA A 563 -18.63 -7.04 -37.57
N THR A 564 -18.76 -6.09 -36.66
CA THR A 564 -18.93 -6.34 -35.20
C THR A 564 -20.39 -6.44 -34.78
N LYS A 565 -21.35 -5.86 -35.49
CA LYS A 565 -22.78 -5.96 -35.15
C LYS A 565 -23.36 -7.37 -35.29
N GLY A 566 -22.78 -8.20 -36.15
CA GLY A 566 -23.22 -9.59 -36.35
C GLY A 566 -22.53 -10.66 -35.51
N ARG A 567 -21.49 -10.32 -34.71
CA ARG A 567 -20.58 -11.31 -34.10
C ARG A 567 -20.55 -11.33 -32.58
N GLY A 568 -21.48 -10.67 -31.90
CA GLY A 568 -21.65 -10.81 -30.43
C GLY A 568 -20.38 -10.49 -29.55
N VAL A 569 -19.44 -9.71 -30.09
CA VAL A 569 -18.22 -9.28 -29.37
C VAL A 569 -18.40 -7.82 -28.91
N THR A 570 -19.17 -7.64 -27.84
CA THR A 570 -19.24 -6.37 -27.11
C THR A 570 -18.32 -6.39 -25.88
#